data_64e2e25c64269422f87f94c0b9a5b04a
#
_entry.id   64e2e25c64269422f87f94c0b9a5b04a
#
_cell.length_a   1.000
_cell.length_b   1.000
_cell.length_c   1.000
_cell.angle_alpha   90.00
_cell.angle_beta   90.00
_cell.angle_gamma   90.00
#
_symmetry.space_group_name_H-M   'P 1'
#
loop_
_entity.id
_entity.type
_entity.pdbx_description
1 polymer ?
#
loop_
_entity_poly.entity_id
_entity_poly.type
_entity_poly.pdbx_seq_one_letter_code
_entity_poly.pdbx_strand_id
1 'polypeptide(L)'
;MNHSNYTIEQMISAKSIAARVEGLASEISLAFSGTDKLIVVGLLRGSFVFIADLVRELDLPVEVDFLEASSYGNSTESSKEVRILKDLRGEIKGRDVLVVEDIVDTGHTINHVLKLLRTRSPKRIEVCALL
;
A
#
# COMPACT_ATOMS: atom_id res chain seq x y z
N MET A 1 -22.53 30.71 0.78
CA MET A 1 -22.18 29.29 0.91
C MET A 1 -23.44 28.45 0.77
N ASN A 2 -23.37 27.44 -0.02
CA ASN A 2 -24.50 26.56 -0.21
C ASN A 2 -24.60 25.55 0.94
N HIS A 3 -25.72 25.54 1.62
CA HIS A 3 -26.03 24.57 2.64
C HIS A 3 -26.79 23.43 2.01
N SER A 4 -26.07 22.51 1.41
CA SER A 4 -26.69 21.37 0.78
C SER A 4 -27.39 20.46 1.80
N ASN A 5 -28.21 19.56 1.29
CA ASN A 5 -29.03 18.67 2.10
C ASN A 5 -28.29 17.45 2.61
N TYR A 6 -26.97 17.50 2.64
CA TYR A 6 -26.18 16.40 3.16
C TYR A 6 -25.46 16.78 4.45
N THR A 7 -25.18 15.78 5.24
CA THR A 7 -24.34 15.89 6.44
C THR A 7 -23.12 15.02 6.27
N ILE A 8 -22.02 15.43 6.90
CA ILE A 8 -20.81 14.61 6.92
C ILE A 8 -20.82 13.82 8.21
N GLU A 9 -20.83 12.49 8.07
CA GLU A 9 -20.80 11.59 9.22
C GLU A 9 -19.48 10.83 9.25
N GLN A 10 -18.99 10.57 10.45
CA GLN A 10 -17.78 9.80 10.64
C GLN A 10 -18.13 8.31 10.53
N MET A 11 -17.70 7.65 9.46
CA MET A 11 -17.95 6.22 9.25
C MET A 11 -17.05 5.35 10.11
N ILE A 12 -15.78 5.73 10.20
CA ILE A 12 -14.77 5.00 10.97
C ILE A 12 -14.00 6.00 11.82
N SER A 13 -13.94 5.76 13.12
CA SER A 13 -13.28 6.69 14.02
C SER A 13 -11.76 6.66 13.87
N ALA A 14 -11.12 7.78 14.17
CA ALA A 14 -9.66 7.87 14.19
C ALA A 14 -9.06 6.86 15.18
N LYS A 15 -9.73 6.62 16.29
CA LYS A 15 -9.30 5.63 17.29
C LYS A 15 -9.32 4.21 16.73
N SER A 16 -10.36 3.86 15.99
CA SER A 16 -10.46 2.55 15.34
C SER A 16 -9.38 2.37 14.29
N ILE A 17 -9.10 3.39 13.51
CA ILE A 17 -8.03 3.37 12.51
C ILE A 17 -6.68 3.19 13.17
N ALA A 18 -6.39 3.93 14.25
CA ALA A 18 -5.15 3.81 15.00
C ALA A 18 -4.96 2.39 15.55
N ALA A 19 -6.01 1.80 16.11
CA ALA A 19 -5.96 0.43 16.61
C ALA A 19 -5.70 -0.57 15.49
N ARG A 20 -6.29 -0.35 14.33
CA ARG A 20 -6.06 -1.20 13.15
C ARG A 20 -4.63 -1.12 12.69
N VAL A 21 -4.05 0.08 12.64
CA VAL A 21 -2.65 0.29 12.25
C VAL A 21 -1.70 -0.42 13.22
N GLU A 22 -1.94 -0.30 14.52
CA GLU A 22 -1.15 -1.00 15.53
C GLU A 22 -1.21 -2.52 15.34
N GLY A 23 -2.39 -3.05 15.11
CA GLY A 23 -2.59 -4.49 14.87
C GLY A 23 -1.86 -4.97 13.63
N LEU A 24 -1.97 -4.23 12.54
CA LEU A 24 -1.26 -4.53 11.29
C LEU A 24 0.26 -4.49 11.49
N ALA A 25 0.75 -3.47 12.20
CA ALA A 25 2.18 -3.34 12.47
C ALA A 25 2.72 -4.53 13.26
N SER A 26 1.96 -5.00 14.25
CA SER A 26 2.33 -6.19 15.02
C SER A 26 2.39 -7.45 14.14
N GLU A 27 1.39 -7.65 13.29
CA GLU A 27 1.37 -8.79 12.37
C GLU A 27 2.54 -8.75 11.40
N ILE A 28 2.82 -7.57 10.84
CA ILE A 28 3.93 -7.39 9.89
C ILE A 28 5.28 -7.63 10.58
N SER A 29 5.47 -7.10 11.77
CA SER A 29 6.70 -7.27 12.52
C SER A 29 6.98 -8.73 12.84
N LEU A 30 5.95 -9.50 13.14
CA LEU A 30 6.08 -10.94 13.34
C LEU A 30 6.37 -11.67 12.03
N ALA A 31 5.63 -11.32 10.97
CA ALA A 31 5.76 -12.00 9.67
C ALA A 31 7.15 -11.83 9.06
N PHE A 32 7.76 -10.68 9.25
CA PHE A 32 9.09 -10.36 8.70
C PHE A 32 10.18 -10.37 9.78
N SER A 33 9.93 -11.05 10.88
CA SER A 33 10.91 -11.20 11.96
C SER A 33 12.23 -11.75 11.39
N GLY A 34 13.34 -11.12 11.76
CA GLY A 34 14.66 -11.51 11.27
C GLY A 34 15.08 -10.90 9.94
N THR A 35 14.26 -10.06 9.35
CA THR A 35 14.63 -9.36 8.11
C THR A 35 15.78 -8.39 8.36
N ASP A 36 16.71 -8.30 7.40
CA ASP A 36 17.76 -7.28 7.44
C ASP A 36 17.17 -5.90 7.22
N LYS A 37 16.20 -5.79 6.34
CA LYS A 37 15.51 -4.55 6.01
C LYS A 37 14.26 -4.88 5.20
N LEU A 38 13.13 -4.38 5.64
CA LEU A 38 11.87 -4.47 4.91
C LEU A 38 11.71 -3.26 4.00
N ILE A 39 11.55 -3.51 2.70
CA ILE A 39 11.23 -2.45 1.76
C ILE A 39 9.71 -2.26 1.78
N VAL A 40 9.27 -1.11 2.29
CA VAL A 40 7.85 -0.79 2.36
C VAL A 40 7.51 0.10 1.17
N VAL A 41 6.73 -0.43 0.24
CA VAL A 41 6.35 0.25 -0.99
C VAL A 41 4.94 0.81 -0.83
N GLY A 42 4.83 2.13 -0.79
CA GLY A 42 3.53 2.79 -0.75
C GLY A 42 3.02 3.08 -2.16
N LEU A 43 1.76 2.74 -2.40
CA LEU A 43 1.12 3.08 -3.66
C LEU A 43 0.53 4.48 -3.55
N LEU A 44 1.10 5.40 -4.29
CA LEU A 44 0.69 6.80 -4.31
C LEU A 44 -0.66 6.94 -5.04
N ARG A 45 -1.48 7.91 -4.69
CA ARG A 45 -1.17 8.92 -3.69
C ARG A 45 -1.88 8.64 -2.36
N GLY A 46 -2.94 7.84 -2.38
CA GLY A 46 -3.80 7.60 -1.21
C GLY A 46 -3.07 7.01 0.00
N SER A 47 -2.03 6.23 -0.23
CA SER A 47 -1.37 5.50 0.86
C SER A 47 -0.44 6.34 1.74
N PHE A 48 -0.12 7.58 1.39
CA PHE A 48 0.99 8.27 2.06
C PHE A 48 0.76 8.52 3.55
N VAL A 49 -0.47 8.81 3.97
CA VAL A 49 -0.78 9.00 5.40
C VAL A 49 -0.72 7.66 6.12
N PHE A 50 -1.33 6.64 5.55
CA PHE A 50 -1.32 5.30 6.14
C PHE A 50 0.10 4.76 6.29
N ILE A 51 0.92 4.88 5.25
CA ILE A 51 2.29 4.36 5.31
C ILE A 51 3.12 5.11 6.36
N ALA A 52 2.92 6.41 6.50
CA ALA A 52 3.60 7.18 7.52
C ALA A 52 3.26 6.70 8.93
N ASP A 53 1.98 6.45 9.18
CA ASP A 53 1.53 5.95 10.49
C ASP A 53 2.03 4.52 10.72
N LEU A 54 1.94 3.67 9.71
CA LEU A 54 2.33 2.28 9.81
C LEU A 54 3.82 2.10 10.11
N VAL A 55 4.70 2.79 9.37
CA VAL A 55 6.14 2.58 9.53
C VAL A 55 6.64 3.01 10.90
N ARG A 56 5.99 3.99 11.53
CA ARG A 56 6.36 4.40 12.88
C ARG A 56 6.04 3.34 13.93
N GLU A 57 5.11 2.44 13.63
CA GLU A 57 4.70 1.36 14.53
C GLU A 57 5.45 0.05 14.25
N LEU A 58 6.17 -0.05 13.14
CA LEU A 58 6.90 -1.28 12.80
C LEU A 58 8.17 -1.40 13.65
N ASP A 59 8.34 -2.60 14.23
CA ASP A 59 9.53 -2.94 15.02
C ASP A 59 10.52 -3.72 14.15
N LEU A 60 10.91 -3.12 13.04
CA LEU A 60 11.80 -3.71 12.03
C LEU A 60 12.62 -2.59 11.37
N PRO A 61 13.83 -2.91 10.87
CA PRO A 61 14.49 -1.99 9.96
C PRO A 61 13.67 -1.86 8.69
N VAL A 62 13.35 -0.62 8.29
CA VAL A 62 12.54 -0.37 7.09
C VAL A 62 13.20 0.66 6.19
N GLU A 63 12.93 0.50 4.90
CA GLU A 63 13.21 1.50 3.89
C GLU A 63 11.90 1.76 3.14
N VAL A 64 11.51 3.02 3.01
CA VAL A 64 10.25 3.38 2.35
C VAL A 64 10.56 3.77 0.92
N ASP A 65 9.77 3.24 0.00
CA ASP A 65 9.79 3.62 -1.41
C ASP A 65 8.35 3.79 -1.89
N PHE A 66 8.18 4.44 -3.01
CA PHE A 66 6.86 4.74 -3.55
C PHE A 66 6.76 4.36 -5.01
N LEU A 67 5.56 3.95 -5.39
CA LEU A 67 5.23 3.65 -6.77
C LEU A 67 3.86 4.29 -7.04
N GLU A 68 3.73 4.89 -8.20
CA GLU A 68 2.44 5.41 -8.64
C GLU A 68 2.03 4.73 -9.94
N ALA A 69 0.83 4.15 -9.93
CA ALA A 69 0.25 3.49 -11.08
C ALA A 69 -1.13 4.06 -11.33
N SER A 70 -1.56 4.07 -12.57
CA SER A 70 -2.87 4.55 -12.95
C SER A 70 -3.50 3.62 -13.96
N SER A 71 -4.81 3.44 -13.85
CA SER A 71 -5.57 2.63 -14.79
C SER A 71 -6.14 3.52 -15.88
N TYR A 72 -5.97 3.07 -17.10
CA TYR A 72 -6.48 3.74 -18.29
C TYR A 72 -7.33 2.80 -19.10
N GLY A 73 -8.12 3.35 -19.99
CA GLY A 73 -8.88 2.55 -20.94
C GLY A 73 -10.38 2.70 -20.78
N ASN A 74 -11.10 1.82 -21.49
CA ASN A 74 -12.55 1.85 -21.54
C ASN A 74 -13.17 1.35 -20.24
N SER A 75 -14.48 1.46 -20.13
CA SER A 75 -15.23 1.16 -18.93
C SER A 75 -15.16 -0.32 -18.46
N THR A 76 -14.70 -1.24 -19.32
CA THR A 76 -14.61 -2.64 -18.94
C THR A 76 -13.26 -2.94 -18.31
N GLU A 77 -13.27 -3.70 -17.21
CA GLU A 77 -12.03 -4.06 -16.50
C GLU A 77 -11.02 -4.79 -17.38
N SER A 78 -11.50 -5.65 -18.25
CA SER A 78 -10.65 -6.45 -19.13
C SER A 78 -9.86 -5.63 -20.15
N SER A 79 -10.30 -4.39 -20.42
CA SER A 79 -9.63 -3.51 -21.38
C SER A 79 -8.80 -2.40 -20.72
N LYS A 80 -8.76 -2.37 -19.39
CA LYS A 80 -7.97 -1.37 -18.67
C LYS A 80 -6.49 -1.68 -18.74
N GLU A 81 -5.73 -0.67 -19.12
CA GLU A 81 -4.28 -0.71 -19.00
C GLU A 81 -3.84 -0.06 -17.70
N VAL A 82 -2.78 -0.58 -17.13
CA VAL A 82 -2.15 0.03 -15.97
C VAL A 82 -0.82 0.61 -16.41
N ARG A 83 -0.63 1.89 -16.15
CA ARG A 83 0.60 2.60 -16.46
C ARG A 83 1.31 2.98 -15.19
N ILE A 84 2.62 2.82 -15.19
CA ILE A 84 3.47 3.24 -14.08
C ILE A 84 3.87 4.68 -14.32
N LEU A 85 3.33 5.58 -13.50
CA LEU A 85 3.62 7.01 -13.57
C LEU A 85 4.90 7.35 -12.83
N LYS A 86 5.19 6.64 -11.75
CA LYS A 86 6.42 6.76 -10.98
C LYS A 86 6.84 5.37 -10.55
N ASP A 87 8.04 4.97 -10.92
CA ASP A 87 8.59 3.69 -10.52
C ASP A 87 9.38 3.80 -9.21
N LEU A 88 9.72 2.66 -8.65
CA LEU A 88 10.55 2.58 -7.45
C LEU A 88 11.90 3.25 -7.68
N ARG A 89 12.42 3.84 -6.63
CA ARG A 89 13.72 4.46 -6.65
C ARG A 89 14.84 3.45 -6.49
N GLY A 90 14.62 2.41 -5.68
CA GLY A 90 15.61 1.39 -5.37
C GLY A 90 15.30 0.04 -5.96
N GLU A 91 16.24 -0.88 -5.84
CA GLU A 91 16.05 -2.27 -6.26
C GLU A 91 15.47 -3.12 -5.16
N ILE A 92 14.61 -4.06 -5.55
CA ILE A 92 13.99 -4.99 -4.60
C ILE A 92 14.46 -6.43 -4.76
N LYS A 93 15.40 -6.68 -5.66
CA LYS A 93 15.91 -8.03 -5.89
C LYS A 93 16.48 -8.63 -4.61
N GLY A 94 15.97 -9.80 -4.23
CA GLY A 94 16.42 -10.49 -3.04
C GLY A 94 15.98 -9.85 -1.73
N ARG A 95 15.10 -8.85 -1.77
CA ARG A 95 14.65 -8.12 -0.60
C ARG A 95 13.28 -8.59 -0.13
N ASP A 96 13.02 -8.39 1.16
CA ASP A 96 11.68 -8.52 1.70
C ASP A 96 10.90 -7.25 1.36
N VAL A 97 9.71 -7.41 0.79
CA VAL A 97 8.91 -6.29 0.27
C VAL A 97 7.49 -6.36 0.83
N LEU A 98 7.01 -5.23 1.30
CA LEU A 98 5.63 -5.05 1.71
C LEU A 98 5.02 -3.93 0.86
N VAL A 99 3.99 -4.26 0.10
CA VAL A 99 3.24 -3.27 -0.67
C VAL A 99 2.08 -2.77 0.17
N VAL A 100 1.98 -1.46 0.30
CA VAL A 100 1.00 -0.82 1.19
C VAL A 100 0.00 -0.03 0.38
N GLU A 101 -1.28 -0.34 0.57
CA GLU A 101 -2.42 0.34 -0.04
C GLU A 101 -3.40 0.73 1.06
N ASP A 102 -3.98 1.91 1.00
CA ASP A 102 -4.97 2.34 1.99
C ASP A 102 -6.31 1.65 1.78
N ILE A 103 -6.80 1.65 0.55
CA ILE A 103 -8.08 1.03 0.17
C ILE A 103 -7.88 0.21 -1.09
N VAL A 104 -8.26 -1.07 -1.03
CA VAL A 104 -8.31 -1.92 -2.22
C VAL A 104 -9.76 -1.99 -2.69
N ASP A 105 -10.03 -1.48 -3.88
CA ASP A 105 -11.36 -1.51 -4.48
C ASP A 105 -11.56 -2.82 -5.25
N THR A 106 -11.21 -2.85 -6.54
CA THR A 106 -11.35 -4.06 -7.36
C THR A 106 -10.14 -4.98 -7.28
N GLY A 107 -9.01 -4.47 -6.82
CA GLY A 107 -7.75 -5.20 -6.83
C GLY A 107 -7.04 -5.19 -8.18
N HIS A 108 -7.60 -4.57 -9.19
CA HIS A 108 -7.06 -4.59 -10.54
C HIS A 108 -5.65 -3.95 -10.61
N THR A 109 -5.51 -2.76 -10.08
CA THR A 109 -4.23 -2.03 -10.06
C THR A 109 -3.20 -2.74 -9.19
N ILE A 110 -3.59 -3.17 -7.99
CA ILE A 110 -2.66 -3.84 -7.07
C ILE A 110 -2.17 -5.16 -7.65
N ASN A 111 -3.03 -5.92 -8.31
CA ASN A 111 -2.62 -7.17 -8.94
C ASN A 111 -1.61 -6.93 -10.06
N HIS A 112 -1.80 -5.88 -10.85
CA HIS A 112 -0.87 -5.53 -11.90
C HIS A 112 0.50 -5.13 -11.34
N VAL A 113 0.48 -4.30 -10.29
CA VAL A 113 1.70 -3.88 -9.60
C VAL A 113 2.44 -5.08 -9.01
N LEU A 114 1.72 -6.01 -8.38
CA LEU A 114 2.33 -7.22 -7.82
C LEU A 114 3.00 -8.07 -8.90
N LYS A 115 2.34 -8.24 -10.05
CA LYS A 115 2.93 -8.96 -11.17
C LYS A 115 4.24 -8.30 -11.62
N LEU A 116 4.21 -6.98 -11.76
CA LEU A 116 5.40 -6.22 -12.14
C LEU A 116 6.54 -6.40 -11.13
N LEU A 117 6.25 -6.23 -9.85
CA LEU A 117 7.27 -6.32 -8.82
C LEU A 117 7.83 -7.73 -8.68
N ARG A 118 7.01 -8.76 -8.88
CA ARG A 118 7.49 -10.15 -8.88
C ARG A 118 8.50 -10.41 -9.98
N THR A 119 8.42 -9.72 -11.11
CA THR A 119 9.42 -9.87 -12.17
C THR A 119 10.80 -9.38 -11.76
N ARG A 120 10.89 -8.61 -10.67
CA ARG A 120 12.14 -8.07 -10.15
C ARG A 120 12.77 -8.94 -9.06
N SER A 121 12.22 -10.14 -8.88
CA SER A 121 12.78 -11.20 -8.02
C SER A 121 12.98 -10.80 -6.55
N PRO A 122 11.96 -10.25 -5.87
CA PRO A 122 12.05 -10.06 -4.43
C PRO A 122 12.17 -11.40 -3.72
N LYS A 123 12.77 -11.42 -2.55
CA LYS A 123 12.85 -12.63 -1.73
C LYS A 123 11.45 -13.02 -1.25
N ARG A 124 10.65 -12.03 -0.84
CA ARG A 124 9.29 -12.20 -0.40
C ARG A 124 8.52 -10.92 -0.68
N ILE A 125 7.28 -11.05 -1.08
CA ILE A 125 6.40 -9.90 -1.31
C ILE A 125 5.02 -10.18 -0.70
N GLU A 126 4.55 -9.25 0.11
CA GLU A 126 3.24 -9.30 0.74
C GLU A 126 2.51 -7.97 0.55
N VAL A 127 1.22 -7.98 0.75
CA VAL A 127 0.37 -6.79 0.64
C VAL A 127 -0.28 -6.50 1.98
N CYS A 128 -0.31 -5.22 2.33
CA CYS A 128 -1.03 -4.72 3.48
C CYS A 128 -2.03 -3.66 3.04
N ALA A 129 -3.27 -3.83 3.39
CA ALA A 129 -4.32 -2.84 3.13
C ALA A 129 -4.99 -2.44 4.43
N LEU A 130 -5.32 -1.15 4.56
CA LEU A 130 -6.02 -0.65 5.73
C LEU A 130 -7.50 -1.04 5.67
N LEU A 131 -8.09 -0.89 4.49
CA LEU A 131 -9.51 -1.16 4.24
C LEU A 131 -9.71 -2.03 2.99
#